data_2856b0be55ce01045392189c43c68da1
#
_entry.id   2856b0be55ce01045392189c43c68da1
#
_cell.length_a   1.000
_cell.length_b   1.000
_cell.length_c   1.000
_cell.angle_alpha   90.00
_cell.angle_beta   90.00
_cell.angle_gamma   90.00
#
_symmetry.space_group_name_H-M   'P 1'
#
loop_
_entity.id
_entity.type
_entity.pdbx_description
1 polymer ?
#
loop_
_entity_poly.entity_id
_entity_poly.type
_entity_poly.pdbx_seq_one_letter_code
_entity_poly.pdbx_strand_id
1 'polypeptide(L)' 'MDELAIRGGRKTKTKDFPKWPYSNERELELIQEVLTSGNWWRMVGDKVKRFEKNFAALHKVKYCLGVTNGTNAIEPV' A
#
# COMPACT_ATOMS: atom_id res chain seq x y z
N MET A 1 -25.58 30.08 10.08
CA MET A 1 -24.97 28.74 10.05
C MET A 1 -25.53 27.96 8.89
N ASP A 2 -24.67 27.38 8.08
CA ASP A 2 -25.10 26.60 6.94
C ASP A 2 -25.74 25.29 7.37
N GLU A 3 -26.75 24.84 6.61
CA GLU A 3 -27.36 23.56 6.87
C GLU A 3 -26.41 22.39 6.57
N LEU A 4 -26.58 21.30 7.29
CA LEU A 4 -25.86 20.07 7.03
C LEU A 4 -26.27 19.53 5.65
N ALA A 5 -25.30 18.96 4.93
CA ALA A 5 -25.55 18.43 3.58
C ALA A 5 -26.66 17.37 3.57
N ILE A 6 -26.74 16.53 4.61
CA ILE A 6 -27.78 15.50 4.74
C ILE A 6 -29.20 16.10 4.82
N ARG A 7 -29.33 17.36 5.20
CA ARG A 7 -30.61 18.08 5.30
C ARG A 7 -30.85 19.01 4.10
N GLY A 8 -30.11 18.84 3.00
CA GLY A 8 -30.24 19.67 1.82
C GLY A 8 -29.26 20.83 1.74
N GLY A 9 -28.36 20.95 2.71
CA GLY A 9 -27.34 21.97 2.70
C GLY A 9 -26.27 21.69 1.65
N ARG A 10 -25.39 22.66 1.45
CA ARG A 10 -24.32 22.57 0.46
C ARG A 10 -23.28 21.51 0.86
N LYS A 11 -22.90 20.66 -0.09
CA LYS A 11 -21.82 19.69 0.10
C LYS A 11 -20.48 20.40 0.22
N THR A 12 -19.69 20.05 1.22
CA THR A 12 -18.33 20.55 1.37
C THR A 12 -17.44 20.04 0.26
N LYS A 13 -17.53 18.72 -0.04
CA LYS A 13 -16.78 18.12 -1.13
C LYS A 13 -17.65 18.10 -2.40
N THR A 14 -17.20 18.81 -3.43
CA THR A 14 -17.92 18.92 -4.70
C THR A 14 -17.31 18.09 -5.83
N LYS A 15 -16.07 17.65 -5.67
CA LYS A 15 -15.40 16.79 -6.64
C LYS A 15 -15.59 15.33 -6.28
N ASP A 16 -15.63 14.44 -7.27
CA ASP A 16 -15.69 13.01 -7.06
C ASP A 16 -14.41 12.54 -6.37
N PHE A 17 -14.55 11.46 -5.60
CA PHE A 17 -13.38 10.81 -5.04
C PHE A 17 -12.54 10.19 -6.14
N PRO A 18 -11.20 10.14 -5.94
CA PRO A 18 -10.33 9.43 -6.89
C PRO A 18 -10.79 7.99 -7.06
N LYS A 19 -10.66 7.49 -8.29
CA LYS A 19 -11.04 6.11 -8.59
C LYS A 19 -10.10 5.13 -7.88
N TRP A 20 -10.67 4.10 -7.26
CA TRP A 20 -9.90 3.07 -6.58
C TRP A 20 -10.23 1.70 -7.22
N PRO A 21 -9.28 0.79 -7.44
CA PRO A 21 -7.85 0.95 -7.10
C PRO A 21 -7.10 1.79 -8.12
N TYR A 22 -6.02 2.41 -7.68
CA TYR A 22 -5.08 3.10 -8.56
C TYR A 22 -3.85 2.23 -8.83
N SER A 23 -3.48 2.13 -10.07
CA SER A 23 -2.26 1.42 -10.47
C SER A 23 -1.63 2.13 -11.67
N ASN A 24 -0.33 1.94 -11.84
CA ASN A 24 0.41 2.52 -12.95
C ASN A 24 1.33 1.49 -13.63
N GLU A 25 2.06 1.94 -14.65
CA GLU A 25 2.93 1.07 -15.43
C GLU A 25 4.06 0.46 -14.61
N ARG A 26 4.57 1.18 -13.62
CA ARG A 26 5.65 0.68 -12.77
C ARG A 26 5.21 -0.54 -11.95
N GLU A 27 3.99 -0.52 -11.46
CA GLU A 27 3.41 -1.67 -10.75
C GLU A 27 3.28 -2.87 -11.67
N LEU A 28 2.83 -2.65 -12.91
CA LEU A 28 2.73 -3.70 -13.91
C LEU A 28 4.09 -4.31 -14.22
N GLU A 29 5.13 -3.49 -14.40
CA GLU A 29 6.49 -3.97 -14.63
C GLU A 29 6.99 -4.86 -13.51
N LEU A 30 6.78 -4.45 -12.26
CA LEU A 30 7.21 -5.21 -11.09
C LEU A 30 6.50 -6.57 -10.98
N ILE A 31 5.21 -6.60 -11.28
CA ILE A 31 4.44 -7.85 -11.30
C ILE A 31 4.95 -8.76 -12.42
N GLN A 32 5.22 -8.22 -13.58
CA GLN A 32 5.77 -8.98 -14.70
C GLN A 32 7.12 -9.60 -14.37
N GLU A 33 7.98 -8.87 -13.68
CA GLU A 33 9.28 -9.38 -13.23
C GLU A 33 9.09 -10.59 -12.31
N VAL A 34 8.17 -10.52 -11.37
CA VAL A 34 7.89 -11.61 -10.43
C VAL A 34 7.35 -12.83 -11.18
N LEU A 35 6.38 -12.63 -12.06
CA LEU A 35 5.79 -13.73 -12.83
C LEU A 35 6.81 -14.40 -13.74
N THR A 36 7.61 -13.61 -14.43
CA THR A 36 8.61 -14.11 -15.39
C THR A 36 9.73 -14.86 -14.68
N SER A 37 10.19 -14.35 -13.54
CA SER A 37 11.29 -14.96 -12.80
C SER A 37 10.90 -16.26 -12.09
N GLY A 38 9.62 -16.41 -11.72
CA GLY A 38 9.16 -17.52 -10.89
C GLY A 38 9.54 -17.42 -9.43
N ASN A 39 10.21 -16.35 -9.04
CA ASN A 39 10.65 -16.11 -7.65
C ASN A 39 9.58 -15.32 -6.90
N TRP A 40 8.57 -16.03 -6.39
CA TRP A 40 7.36 -15.38 -5.88
C TRP A 40 7.38 -15.12 -4.38
N TRP A 41 8.24 -15.79 -3.64
CA TRP A 41 8.23 -15.63 -2.20
C TRP A 41 9.55 -15.02 -1.69
N ARG A 42 9.51 -14.55 -0.46
CA ARG A 42 10.57 -13.74 0.14
C ARG A 42 11.96 -14.37 0.05
N MET A 43 12.06 -15.68 0.23
CA MET A 43 13.36 -16.37 0.31
C MET A 43 14.10 -16.43 -1.02
N VAL A 44 13.39 -16.38 -2.13
CA VAL A 44 13.98 -16.45 -3.47
C VAL A 44 13.81 -15.18 -4.29
N GLY A 45 12.76 -14.39 -4.00
CA GLY A 45 12.52 -13.10 -4.64
C GLY A 45 13.16 -11.95 -3.87
N ASP A 46 13.17 -10.77 -4.47
CA ASP A 46 13.75 -9.57 -3.86
C ASP A 46 12.75 -8.46 -3.53
N LYS A 47 11.50 -8.58 -3.98
CA LYS A 47 10.52 -7.48 -3.86
C LYS A 47 10.20 -7.15 -2.41
N VAL A 48 9.93 -8.17 -1.58
CA VAL A 48 9.61 -7.95 -0.17
C VAL A 48 10.81 -7.36 0.57
N LYS A 49 12.01 -7.89 0.32
CA LYS A 49 13.24 -7.36 0.95
C LYS A 49 13.48 -5.91 0.57
N ARG A 50 13.28 -5.56 -0.69
CA ARG A 50 13.41 -4.17 -1.16
C ARG A 50 12.36 -3.26 -0.52
N PHE A 51 11.14 -3.73 -0.43
CA PHE A 51 10.08 -2.99 0.25
C PHE A 51 10.43 -2.74 1.72
N GLU A 52 10.86 -3.77 2.44
CA GLU A 52 11.25 -3.66 3.84
C GLU A 52 12.36 -2.64 4.04
N LYS A 53 13.39 -2.70 3.19
CA LYS A 53 14.51 -1.77 3.25
C LYS A 53 14.07 -0.32 2.99
N ASN A 54 13.28 -0.11 1.96
CA ASN A 54 12.81 1.22 1.58
C ASN A 54 11.85 1.80 2.62
N PHE A 55 10.97 0.97 3.16
CA PHE A 55 10.01 1.41 4.17
C PHE A 55 10.72 1.76 5.49
N ALA A 56 11.69 0.96 5.89
CA ALA A 56 12.51 1.28 7.06
C ALA A 56 13.24 2.61 6.88
N ALA A 57 13.81 2.85 5.70
CA ALA A 57 14.49 4.11 5.39
C ALA A 57 13.52 5.29 5.42
N LEU A 58 12.31 5.12 4.88
CA LEU A 58 11.29 6.17 4.88
C LEU A 58 10.91 6.59 6.30
N HIS A 59 10.79 5.63 7.21
CA HIS A 59 10.42 5.88 8.60
C HIS A 59 11.63 6.09 9.52
N LYS A 60 12.84 6.08 8.96
CA LYS A 60 14.09 6.30 9.71
C LYS A 60 14.23 5.32 10.88
N VAL A 61 13.84 4.07 10.66
CA VAL A 61 14.01 2.99 11.62
C VAL A 61 15.01 1.97 11.09
N LYS A 62 15.55 1.16 11.99
CA LYS A 62 16.61 0.22 11.66
C LYS A 62 16.12 -1.00 10.91
N TYR A 63 14.95 -1.51 11.29
CA TYR A 63 14.39 -2.73 10.71
C TYR A 63 12.94 -2.55 10.33
N CYS A 64 12.52 -3.32 9.32
CA CYS A 64 11.12 -3.44 8.91
C CYS A 64 10.88 -4.87 8.47
N LEU A 65 9.77 -5.44 8.90
CA LEU A 65 9.38 -6.80 8.54
C LEU A 65 7.99 -6.76 7.91
N GLY A 66 7.88 -7.27 6.68
CA GLY A 66 6.60 -7.44 6.00
C GLY A 66 5.82 -8.62 6.58
N VAL A 67 4.56 -8.39 6.88
CA VAL A 67 3.64 -9.42 7.39
C VAL A 67 2.35 -9.40 6.59
N THR A 68 1.56 -10.48 6.69
CA THR A 68 0.36 -10.64 5.86
C THR A 68 -0.78 -9.69 6.22
N ASN A 69 -0.88 -9.30 7.48
CA ASN A 69 -1.94 -8.40 7.95
C ASN A 69 -1.58 -7.82 9.32
N GLY A 70 -2.43 -6.92 9.83
CA GLY A 70 -2.19 -6.26 11.11
C GLY A 70 -2.22 -7.21 12.30
N THR A 71 -3.03 -8.25 12.26
CA THR A 71 -3.08 -9.25 13.33
C THR A 71 -1.74 -9.96 13.46
N ASN A 72 -1.17 -10.38 12.32
CA ASN A 72 0.14 -11.02 12.29
C ASN A 72 1.27 -10.06 12.69
N ALA A 73 1.07 -8.77 12.54
CA ALA A 73 2.03 -7.77 12.98
C ALA A 73 2.15 -7.71 14.52
N ILE A 74 1.08 -8.03 15.21
CA ILE A 74 1.05 -7.99 16.68
C ILE A 74 1.49 -9.31 17.30
N GLU A 75 1.08 -10.44 16.72
CA GLU A 75 1.35 -11.78 17.25
C GLU A 75 2.81 -12.20 17.28
N PRO A 76 3.61 -12.02 16.22
CA PRO A 76 4.99 -12.53 16.18
C PRO A 76 5.93 -11.69 17.01
N VAL A 77 5.86 -11.85 18.29
CA VAL A 77 6.69 -11.09 19.22
C VAL A 77 7.82 -11.95 19.75
#